data_82e3a32dd8018c52c0599942340a1cd1
#
_entry.id   82e3a32dd8018c52c0599942340a1cd1
#
_cell.length_a   1.000
_cell.length_b   1.000
_cell.length_c   1.000
_cell.angle_alpha   90.00
_cell.angle_beta   90.00
_cell.angle_gamma   90.00
#
_symmetry.space_group_name_H-M   'P 1'
#
loop_
_entity.id
_entity.type
_entity.pdbx_description
1 polymer ?
#
loop_
_entity_poly.entity_id
_entity_poly.type
_entity_poly.pdbx_seq_one_letter_code
_entity_poly.pdbx_strand_id
1 'polypeptide(L)'
;MAIGEVYETYDAVGLAELVQRREVTPKELLDEALARVEALNPQLNAVVMLEEGVARRLIEEGLPEGPLKGVPFLLKDLGAEAIDFPSNNGSRLFANTRYGKDSSIYARLKAAGLVTFGRTTSPEGGVGPTTEAAVYGGPTRNPWNLDHTSGGSSGGAGAAVAAGIIPAAHGSDGGGSVRIPASSCGLFGFKATRARLPDGPYVGEGWAGMAIDGFLTRSVRDTAVLLDATHGPDLGAPYVAPPLEGTFLGALAPCERRLRVGFATTTLTGEPIHPECRAAVEKAARLLESFGHIVEEALPHADTPGMMAAWTKIVACGSALSLDGTVRRRGRPLEEGEVEPIALSAAAYGRTISGAEYLESINKVHAYGREMAAFFERYDILLTATLAEPPALIGRFNHTSDDYVDYRMGPGRVFAYSPFTAAFNASGQPAASVPLHWTADGLPVGIHLAAAYGHDEMLLGLCARFEEAAPWFQRRPPVTLQAVRS
;
A
#
# COMPACT_ATOMS: atom_id res chain seq x y z
N MET A 1 -31.35 9.77 -0.25
CA MET A 1 -30.70 8.63 -0.97
C MET A 1 -30.75 7.41 -0.06
N ALA A 2 -30.87 6.21 -0.63
CA ALA A 2 -30.69 4.99 0.14
C ALA A 2 -29.23 4.91 0.64
N ILE A 3 -28.97 4.30 1.78
CA ILE A 3 -27.62 4.25 2.39
C ILE A 3 -26.58 3.65 1.41
N GLY A 4 -26.96 2.64 0.61
CA GLY A 4 -26.11 2.06 -0.40
C GLY A 4 -25.70 3.05 -1.51
N GLU A 5 -26.58 3.92 -1.95
CA GLU A 5 -26.28 4.99 -2.93
C GLU A 5 -25.35 6.03 -2.34
N VAL A 6 -25.60 6.43 -1.08
CA VAL A 6 -24.71 7.32 -0.32
C VAL A 6 -23.30 6.75 -0.28
N TYR A 7 -23.16 5.49 0.06
CA TYR A 7 -21.88 4.80 0.21
C TYR A 7 -21.09 4.68 -1.11
N GLU A 8 -21.78 4.64 -2.24
CA GLU A 8 -21.14 4.61 -3.56
C GLU A 8 -20.79 6.00 -4.08
N THR A 9 -21.60 7.01 -3.73
CA THR A 9 -21.47 8.37 -4.24
C THR A 9 -20.36 9.15 -3.57
N TYR A 10 -20.15 8.93 -2.26
CA TYR A 10 -19.21 9.70 -1.45
C TYR A 10 -17.91 8.92 -1.20
N ASP A 11 -16.80 9.63 -1.11
CA ASP A 11 -15.53 9.15 -0.57
C ASP A 11 -15.54 9.20 0.96
N ALA A 12 -14.45 8.82 1.63
CA ALA A 12 -14.40 8.78 3.09
C ALA A 12 -14.65 10.16 3.72
N VAL A 13 -14.07 11.20 3.17
CA VAL A 13 -14.29 12.59 3.63
C VAL A 13 -15.75 12.98 3.47
N GLY A 14 -16.36 12.70 2.32
CA GLY A 14 -17.77 13.00 2.08
C GLY A 14 -18.71 12.25 3.02
N LEU A 15 -18.42 10.98 3.33
CA LEU A 15 -19.19 10.22 4.32
C LEU A 15 -19.07 10.82 5.74
N ALA A 16 -17.87 11.24 6.14
CA ALA A 16 -17.66 11.93 7.42
C ALA A 16 -18.43 13.26 7.48
N GLU A 17 -18.45 14.05 6.40
CA GLU A 17 -19.25 15.27 6.31
C GLU A 17 -20.76 15.01 6.47
N LEU A 18 -21.28 13.91 5.91
CA LEU A 18 -22.69 13.52 6.09
C LEU A 18 -22.99 13.14 7.56
N VAL A 19 -22.05 12.43 8.22
CA VAL A 19 -22.17 12.14 9.65
C VAL A 19 -22.18 13.43 10.49
N GLN A 20 -21.27 14.36 10.19
CA GLN A 20 -21.21 15.65 10.89
C GLN A 20 -22.52 16.44 10.74
N ARG A 21 -23.12 16.43 9.53
CA ARG A 21 -24.42 17.05 9.26
C ARG A 21 -25.61 16.26 9.80
N ARG A 22 -25.39 15.08 10.40
CA ARG A 22 -26.42 14.15 10.89
C ARG A 22 -27.39 13.67 9.81
N GLU A 23 -26.93 13.62 8.58
CA GLU A 23 -27.69 13.08 7.42
C GLU A 23 -27.61 11.55 7.38
N VAL A 24 -26.52 10.99 7.94
CA VAL A 24 -26.32 9.54 8.19
C VAL A 24 -25.67 9.36 9.56
N THR A 25 -25.81 8.16 10.13
CA THR A 25 -25.18 7.81 11.40
C THR A 25 -23.98 6.88 11.19
N PRO A 26 -22.98 6.87 12.10
CA PRO A 26 -21.90 5.89 12.07
C PRO A 26 -22.39 4.44 12.06
N LYS A 27 -23.51 4.18 12.74
CA LYS A 27 -24.13 2.85 12.77
C LYS A 27 -24.64 2.42 11.40
N GLU A 28 -25.36 3.29 10.69
CA GLU A 28 -25.86 3.00 9.33
C GLU A 28 -24.70 2.75 8.35
N LEU A 29 -23.59 3.51 8.44
CA LEU A 29 -22.41 3.29 7.62
C LEU A 29 -21.74 1.96 7.95
N LEU A 30 -21.61 1.60 9.22
CA LEU A 30 -21.07 0.29 9.63
C LEU A 30 -21.95 -0.86 9.16
N ASP A 31 -23.27 -0.76 9.32
CA ASP A 31 -24.23 -1.78 8.89
C ASP A 31 -24.17 -2.01 7.37
N GLU A 32 -24.02 -0.94 6.57
CA GLU A 32 -23.82 -1.04 5.12
C GLU A 32 -22.47 -1.70 4.79
N ALA A 33 -21.37 -1.34 5.49
CA ALA A 33 -20.07 -1.97 5.29
C ALA A 33 -20.12 -3.48 5.57
N LEU A 34 -20.74 -3.88 6.66
CA LEU A 34 -20.91 -5.30 7.03
C LEU A 34 -21.76 -6.05 6.00
N ALA A 35 -22.86 -5.46 5.52
CA ALA A 35 -23.68 -6.06 4.47
C ALA A 35 -22.89 -6.23 3.15
N ARG A 36 -21.98 -5.30 2.83
CA ARG A 36 -21.08 -5.42 1.68
C ARG A 36 -20.02 -6.50 1.88
N VAL A 37 -19.49 -6.65 3.08
CA VAL A 37 -18.59 -7.78 3.41
C VAL A 37 -19.32 -9.10 3.18
N GLU A 38 -20.55 -9.26 3.72
CA GLU A 38 -21.33 -10.48 3.57
C GLU A 38 -21.58 -10.83 2.10
N ALA A 39 -21.90 -9.84 1.27
CA ALA A 39 -22.25 -10.04 -0.12
C ALA A 39 -21.03 -10.30 -1.03
N LEU A 40 -19.91 -9.61 -0.81
CA LEU A 40 -18.79 -9.56 -1.77
C LEU A 40 -17.58 -10.39 -1.32
N ASN A 41 -17.34 -10.51 -0.02
CA ASN A 41 -16.15 -11.18 0.49
C ASN A 41 -16.06 -12.68 0.17
N PRO A 42 -17.16 -13.44 0.04
CA PRO A 42 -17.08 -14.84 -0.43
C PRO A 42 -16.40 -15.02 -1.79
N GLN A 43 -16.50 -14.03 -2.68
CA GLN A 43 -15.84 -14.06 -3.99
C GLN A 43 -14.43 -13.47 -3.95
N LEU A 44 -14.18 -12.49 -3.08
CA LEU A 44 -12.94 -11.70 -3.05
C LEU A 44 -11.90 -12.24 -2.08
N ASN A 45 -12.32 -12.84 -0.97
CA ASN A 45 -11.45 -13.23 0.14
C ASN A 45 -10.51 -12.08 0.59
N ALA A 46 -11.09 -10.90 0.78
CA ALA A 46 -10.35 -9.65 1.05
C ALA A 46 -10.36 -9.25 2.53
N VAL A 47 -11.45 -9.58 3.25
CA VAL A 47 -11.69 -9.17 4.63
C VAL A 47 -11.66 -10.38 5.55
N VAL A 48 -10.95 -10.25 6.66
CA VAL A 48 -10.75 -11.29 7.67
C VAL A 48 -10.87 -10.69 9.07
N MET A 49 -11.03 -11.55 10.07
CA MET A 49 -10.96 -11.17 11.50
C MET A 49 -11.90 -10.01 11.85
N LEU A 50 -13.18 -10.14 11.49
CA LEU A 50 -14.21 -9.15 11.86
C LEU A 50 -14.42 -9.11 13.38
N GLU A 51 -14.39 -7.90 13.91
CA GLU A 51 -14.64 -7.58 15.33
C GLU A 51 -15.83 -6.60 15.43
N GLU A 52 -16.98 -7.01 14.87
CA GLU A 52 -18.20 -6.20 14.81
C GLU A 52 -18.61 -5.68 16.20
N GLY A 53 -18.53 -6.53 17.23
CA GLY A 53 -18.87 -6.15 18.60
C GLY A 53 -18.00 -5.00 19.14
N VAL A 54 -16.72 -4.95 18.75
CA VAL A 54 -15.82 -3.85 19.08
C VAL A 54 -16.26 -2.56 18.38
N ALA A 55 -16.52 -2.63 17.08
CA ALA A 55 -16.94 -1.46 16.31
C ALA A 55 -18.25 -0.85 16.83
N ARG A 56 -19.24 -1.68 17.15
CA ARG A 56 -20.52 -1.24 17.72
C ARG A 56 -20.33 -0.58 19.08
N ARG A 57 -19.53 -1.18 19.96
CA ARG A 57 -19.20 -0.60 21.28
C ARG A 57 -18.52 0.77 21.13
N LEU A 58 -17.54 0.92 20.24
CA LEU A 58 -16.88 2.20 20.00
C LEU A 58 -17.87 3.29 19.55
N ILE A 59 -18.85 2.96 18.72
CA ILE A 59 -19.91 3.89 18.32
C ILE A 59 -20.80 4.28 19.52
N GLU A 60 -21.19 3.31 20.35
CA GLU A 60 -22.06 3.51 21.52
C GLU A 60 -21.36 4.34 22.61
N GLU A 61 -20.07 4.13 22.84
CA GLU A 61 -19.26 4.90 23.81
C GLU A 61 -18.98 6.33 23.33
N GLY A 62 -19.16 6.60 22.05
CA GLY A 62 -18.91 7.90 21.41
C GLY A 62 -17.55 7.99 20.74
N LEU A 63 -17.57 8.21 19.45
CA LEU A 63 -16.36 8.34 18.63
C LEU A 63 -15.66 9.68 18.90
N PRO A 64 -14.31 9.72 18.84
CA PRO A 64 -13.56 10.97 18.87
C PRO A 64 -14.01 11.96 17.80
N GLU A 65 -13.94 13.25 18.13
CA GLU A 65 -14.15 14.32 17.16
C GLU A 65 -12.91 14.41 16.25
N GLY A 66 -13.05 13.94 15.02
CA GLY A 66 -11.97 13.89 14.05
C GLY A 66 -12.49 14.03 12.62
N PRO A 67 -11.58 14.25 11.65
CA PRO A 67 -11.96 14.56 10.27
C PRO A 67 -12.65 13.39 9.54
N LEU A 68 -12.56 12.18 10.05
CA LEU A 68 -13.15 10.97 9.46
C LEU A 68 -14.13 10.29 10.41
N LYS A 69 -14.76 11.07 11.32
CA LYS A 69 -15.68 10.54 12.32
C LYS A 69 -16.81 9.73 11.71
N GLY A 70 -16.91 8.47 12.15
CA GLY A 70 -17.98 7.55 11.80
C GLY A 70 -17.74 6.76 10.51
N VAL A 71 -16.64 6.96 9.80
CA VAL A 71 -16.33 6.25 8.56
C VAL A 71 -15.83 4.82 8.87
N PRO A 72 -16.43 3.76 8.29
CA PRO A 72 -15.95 2.39 8.44
C PRO A 72 -14.56 2.20 7.84
N PHE A 73 -13.69 1.47 8.56
CA PHE A 73 -12.30 1.31 8.20
C PHE A 73 -11.78 -0.10 8.53
N LEU A 74 -10.83 -0.59 7.73
CA LEU A 74 -10.16 -1.87 7.96
C LEU A 74 -8.64 -1.69 8.03
N LEU A 75 -8.02 -2.41 8.96
CA LEU A 75 -6.57 -2.48 9.08
C LEU A 75 -6.04 -3.61 8.19
N LYS A 76 -4.83 -3.46 7.67
CA LYS A 76 -4.12 -4.59 7.06
C LYS A 76 -3.80 -5.64 8.12
N ASP A 77 -3.86 -6.92 7.77
CA ASP A 77 -3.43 -8.00 8.67
C ASP A 77 -1.90 -8.18 8.67
N LEU A 78 -1.20 -7.05 8.75
CA LEU A 78 0.24 -6.90 8.95
C LEU A 78 0.52 -5.45 9.36
N GLY A 79 1.19 -5.26 10.50
CA GLY A 79 1.35 -3.93 11.09
C GLY A 79 0.06 -3.38 11.71
N ALA A 80 0.04 -2.09 12.02
CA ALA A 80 -1.06 -1.43 12.72
C ALA A 80 -1.61 -2.26 13.88
N GLU A 81 -0.71 -2.57 14.82
CA GLU A 81 -1.02 -3.35 16.02
C GLU A 81 -2.09 -2.63 16.83
N ALA A 82 -3.13 -3.36 17.22
CA ALA A 82 -4.29 -2.82 17.90
C ALA A 82 -4.78 -3.77 18.99
N ILE A 83 -5.06 -3.27 20.18
CA ILE A 83 -5.46 -4.09 21.35
C ILE A 83 -6.72 -4.90 21.03
N ASP A 84 -7.71 -4.25 20.42
CA ASP A 84 -9.02 -4.84 20.15
C ASP A 84 -9.07 -5.64 18.83
N PHE A 85 -8.04 -5.57 17.99
CA PHE A 85 -8.00 -6.20 16.67
C PHE A 85 -6.79 -7.11 16.55
N PRO A 86 -6.92 -8.41 16.85
CA PRO A 86 -5.85 -9.39 16.69
C PRO A 86 -5.39 -9.47 15.23
N SER A 87 -4.24 -10.11 15.01
CA SER A 87 -3.63 -10.25 13.68
C SER A 87 -3.08 -11.66 13.45
N ASN A 88 -3.10 -12.11 12.19
CA ASN A 88 -2.39 -13.31 11.75
C ASN A 88 -1.04 -12.98 11.08
N ASN A 89 -0.80 -11.73 10.68
CA ASN A 89 0.35 -11.31 9.88
C ASN A 89 0.53 -12.17 8.59
N GLY A 90 -0.58 -12.63 8.01
CA GLY A 90 -0.57 -13.52 6.84
C GLY A 90 -0.08 -14.94 7.11
N SER A 91 0.17 -15.33 8.36
CA SER A 91 0.84 -16.58 8.73
C SER A 91 0.06 -17.39 9.76
N ARG A 92 0.02 -18.71 9.59
CA ARG A 92 -0.51 -19.62 10.62
C ARG A 92 0.31 -19.58 11.91
N LEU A 93 1.61 -19.31 11.81
CA LEU A 93 2.51 -19.15 12.96
C LEU A 93 2.08 -18.04 13.90
N PHE A 94 1.54 -16.96 13.35
CA PHE A 94 1.11 -15.76 14.08
C PHE A 94 -0.40 -15.69 14.28
N ALA A 95 -1.13 -16.76 13.96
CA ALA A 95 -2.59 -16.76 14.03
C ALA A 95 -3.11 -16.24 15.36
N ASN A 96 -4.03 -15.27 15.29
CA ASN A 96 -4.69 -14.65 16.43
C ASN A 96 -3.72 -13.98 17.44
N THR A 97 -2.63 -13.39 16.94
CA THR A 97 -1.70 -12.60 17.76
C THR A 97 -2.42 -11.39 18.36
N ARG A 98 -2.32 -11.24 19.69
CA ARG A 98 -2.90 -10.12 20.44
C ARG A 98 -1.82 -9.18 20.91
N TYR A 99 -2.17 -7.91 20.99
CA TYR A 99 -1.25 -6.82 21.31
C TYR A 99 -1.59 -6.20 22.67
N GLY A 100 -0.58 -5.77 23.39
CA GLY A 100 -0.72 -5.09 24.69
C GLY A 100 -0.88 -3.58 24.60
N LYS A 101 -0.64 -3.01 23.40
CA LYS A 101 -0.75 -1.58 23.13
C LYS A 101 -1.20 -1.35 21.68
N ASP A 102 -1.89 -0.24 21.45
CA ASP A 102 -2.12 0.26 20.09
C ASP A 102 -0.81 0.80 19.52
N SER A 103 -0.56 0.54 18.24
CA SER A 103 0.52 1.22 17.49
C SER A 103 0.19 2.70 17.34
N SER A 104 1.23 3.51 17.16
CA SER A 104 1.08 4.97 17.01
C SER A 104 0.20 5.32 15.80
N ILE A 105 0.34 4.57 14.70
CA ILE A 105 -0.52 4.78 13.52
C ILE A 105 -1.99 4.46 13.84
N TYR A 106 -2.28 3.33 14.50
CA TYR A 106 -3.65 2.96 14.84
C TYR A 106 -4.26 3.94 15.86
N ALA A 107 -3.52 4.37 16.86
CA ALA A 107 -3.99 5.35 17.84
C ALA A 107 -4.42 6.66 17.16
N ARG A 108 -3.67 7.12 16.13
CA ARG A 108 -4.01 8.31 15.34
C ARG A 108 -5.24 8.09 14.44
N LEU A 109 -5.36 6.92 13.80
CA LEU A 109 -6.55 6.54 13.02
C LEU A 109 -7.80 6.53 13.89
N LYS A 110 -7.70 5.98 15.10
CA LYS A 110 -8.79 6.00 16.09
C LYS A 110 -9.14 7.45 16.49
N ALA A 111 -8.13 8.30 16.75
CA ALA A 111 -8.33 9.71 17.07
C ALA A 111 -8.96 10.51 15.91
N ALA A 112 -8.75 10.09 14.67
CA ALA A 112 -9.43 10.66 13.49
C ALA A 112 -10.93 10.33 13.44
N GLY A 113 -11.44 9.47 14.34
CA GLY A 113 -12.85 9.10 14.46
C GLY A 113 -13.28 7.93 13.57
N LEU A 114 -12.34 7.22 12.95
CA LEU A 114 -12.62 6.04 12.12
C LEU A 114 -13.24 4.90 12.94
N VAL A 115 -14.19 4.20 12.34
CA VAL A 115 -14.84 3.01 12.90
C VAL A 115 -14.14 1.77 12.36
N THR A 116 -13.09 1.34 13.03
CA THR A 116 -12.41 0.08 12.68
C THR A 116 -13.28 -1.11 13.08
N PHE A 117 -13.43 -2.10 12.17
CA PHE A 117 -14.28 -3.27 12.41
C PHE A 117 -13.65 -4.61 12.01
N GLY A 118 -12.37 -4.64 11.59
CA GLY A 118 -11.64 -5.86 11.23
C GLY A 118 -10.36 -5.61 10.49
N ARG A 119 -9.87 -6.66 9.81
CA ARG A 119 -8.63 -6.61 9.02
C ARG A 119 -8.83 -7.08 7.58
N THR A 120 -7.92 -6.66 6.71
CA THR A 120 -7.82 -7.10 5.31
C THR A 120 -6.64 -8.06 5.14
N THR A 121 -6.76 -9.01 4.23
CA THR A 121 -5.75 -10.02 3.95
C THR A 121 -4.40 -9.45 3.49
N SER A 122 -3.32 -10.16 3.80
CA SER A 122 -1.95 -9.92 3.33
C SER A 122 -1.21 -11.23 3.09
N PRO A 123 -0.16 -11.30 2.25
CA PRO A 123 0.70 -12.48 2.19
C PRO A 123 1.51 -12.64 3.47
N GLU A 124 2.04 -13.84 3.72
CA GLU A 124 2.83 -14.13 4.91
C GLU A 124 4.02 -13.17 5.05
N GLY A 125 4.09 -12.49 6.20
CA GLY A 125 5.14 -11.51 6.49
C GLY A 125 5.24 -10.34 5.51
N GLY A 126 4.24 -10.11 4.68
CA GLY A 126 4.26 -9.08 3.64
C GLY A 126 5.18 -9.40 2.46
N VAL A 127 5.64 -10.64 2.33
CA VAL A 127 6.60 -11.06 1.30
C VAL A 127 5.86 -11.39 0.00
N GLY A 128 6.00 -10.52 -1.02
CA GLY A 128 5.48 -10.79 -2.36
C GLY A 128 4.55 -9.70 -2.91
N PRO A 129 4.39 -9.66 -4.25
CA PRO A 129 3.58 -8.69 -4.95
C PRO A 129 2.11 -9.14 -5.10
N THR A 130 1.74 -10.29 -4.53
CA THR A 130 0.39 -10.89 -4.55
C THR A 130 -0.07 -11.21 -3.14
N THR A 131 -1.37 -11.45 -2.95
CA THR A 131 -1.98 -11.76 -1.65
C THR A 131 -2.65 -13.13 -1.73
N GLU A 132 -1.88 -14.18 -1.42
CA GLU A 132 -2.28 -15.57 -1.60
C GLU A 132 -1.92 -16.45 -0.37
N ALA A 133 -1.92 -15.86 0.83
CA ALA A 133 -1.53 -16.57 2.06
C ALA A 133 -2.46 -17.72 2.41
N ALA A 134 -1.87 -18.88 2.69
CA ALA A 134 -2.60 -20.11 3.01
C ALA A 134 -3.44 -20.02 4.30
N VAL A 135 -3.12 -19.11 5.22
CA VAL A 135 -3.86 -18.91 6.47
C VAL A 135 -5.31 -18.48 6.23
N TYR A 136 -5.59 -17.82 5.11
CA TYR A 136 -6.93 -17.34 4.76
C TYR A 136 -7.74 -18.30 3.89
N GLY A 137 -7.22 -19.49 3.63
CA GLY A 137 -7.93 -20.54 2.88
C GLY A 137 -7.95 -20.37 1.35
N GLY A 138 -7.32 -19.32 0.82
CA GLY A 138 -7.23 -19.07 -0.61
C GLY A 138 -6.71 -17.67 -0.95
N PRO A 139 -6.54 -17.37 -2.26
CA PRO A 139 -6.05 -16.08 -2.71
C PRO A 139 -7.10 -14.98 -2.52
N THR A 140 -6.63 -13.76 -2.33
CA THR A 140 -7.44 -12.55 -2.49
C THR A 140 -7.54 -12.22 -3.97
N ARG A 141 -8.76 -12.10 -4.47
CA ARG A 141 -9.07 -11.95 -5.87
C ARG A 141 -9.26 -10.48 -6.26
N ASN A 142 -8.87 -10.16 -7.48
CA ASN A 142 -9.05 -8.83 -8.03
C ASN A 142 -10.52 -8.61 -8.42
N PRO A 143 -11.22 -7.59 -7.92
CA PRO A 143 -12.62 -7.33 -8.27
C PRO A 143 -12.83 -6.95 -9.73
N TRP A 144 -11.77 -6.55 -10.46
CA TRP A 144 -11.84 -6.31 -11.91
C TRP A 144 -11.84 -7.59 -12.73
N ASN A 145 -11.17 -8.63 -12.26
CA ASN A 145 -11.19 -9.98 -12.84
C ASN A 145 -10.73 -10.99 -11.77
N LEU A 146 -11.62 -11.90 -11.39
CA LEU A 146 -11.41 -12.83 -10.29
C LEU A 146 -10.27 -13.87 -10.52
N ASP A 147 -9.77 -14.01 -11.74
CA ASP A 147 -8.63 -14.87 -12.06
C ASP A 147 -7.28 -14.19 -11.84
N HIS A 148 -7.31 -12.88 -11.59
CA HIS A 148 -6.12 -12.05 -11.40
C HIS A 148 -5.90 -11.71 -9.93
N THR A 149 -4.63 -11.42 -9.59
CA THR A 149 -4.25 -10.95 -8.27
C THR A 149 -4.77 -9.55 -7.99
N SER A 150 -5.15 -9.28 -6.75
CA SER A 150 -5.42 -7.94 -6.24
C SER A 150 -4.15 -7.14 -5.97
N GLY A 151 -2.96 -7.73 -6.29
CA GLY A 151 -1.68 -7.17 -5.89
C GLY A 151 -1.32 -7.53 -4.45
N GLY A 152 -0.20 -7.02 -3.99
CA GLY A 152 0.35 -7.29 -2.65
C GLY A 152 1.42 -6.28 -2.23
N SER A 153 1.67 -6.25 -0.95
CA SER A 153 1.14 -7.12 0.10
C SER A 153 -0.16 -6.60 0.74
N SER A 154 -0.70 -5.41 0.40
CA SER A 154 -1.98 -4.90 0.90
C SER A 154 -3.13 -5.23 -0.08
N GLY A 155 -3.15 -6.47 -0.62
CA GLY A 155 -4.11 -6.86 -1.65
C GLY A 155 -5.55 -6.95 -1.12
N GLY A 156 -5.75 -7.36 0.13
CA GLY A 156 -7.08 -7.34 0.75
C GLY A 156 -7.64 -5.92 0.87
N ALA A 157 -6.80 -4.95 1.24
CA ALA A 157 -7.18 -3.53 1.26
C ALA A 157 -7.55 -3.04 -0.16
N GLY A 158 -6.71 -3.37 -1.16
CA GLY A 158 -6.99 -3.04 -2.55
C GLY A 158 -8.33 -3.60 -3.05
N ALA A 159 -8.57 -4.89 -2.84
CA ALA A 159 -9.81 -5.53 -3.26
C ALA A 159 -11.04 -4.97 -2.53
N ALA A 160 -10.96 -4.76 -1.21
CA ALA A 160 -12.06 -4.25 -0.41
C ALA A 160 -12.46 -2.81 -0.79
N VAL A 161 -11.48 -1.92 -1.02
CA VAL A 161 -11.74 -0.54 -1.44
C VAL A 161 -12.26 -0.47 -2.88
N ALA A 162 -11.66 -1.22 -3.80
CA ALA A 162 -12.09 -1.22 -5.21
C ALA A 162 -13.51 -1.76 -5.39
N ALA A 163 -13.88 -2.83 -4.67
CA ALA A 163 -15.22 -3.39 -4.68
C ALA A 163 -16.25 -2.53 -3.92
N GLY A 164 -15.82 -1.47 -3.23
CA GLY A 164 -16.68 -0.58 -2.47
C GLY A 164 -17.17 -1.16 -1.15
N ILE A 165 -16.48 -2.13 -0.55
CA ILE A 165 -16.77 -2.62 0.80
C ILE A 165 -16.51 -1.50 1.82
N ILE A 166 -15.45 -0.76 1.66
CA ILE A 166 -15.05 0.40 2.46
C ILE A 166 -14.51 1.51 1.57
N PRO A 167 -14.59 2.78 1.98
CA PRO A 167 -14.12 3.89 1.17
C PRO A 167 -12.59 4.01 1.14
N ALA A 168 -11.92 3.63 2.22
CA ALA A 168 -10.48 3.69 2.41
C ALA A 168 -10.00 2.57 3.33
N ALA A 169 -8.76 2.14 3.21
CA ALA A 169 -8.16 1.10 4.06
C ALA A 169 -6.70 1.41 4.40
N HIS A 170 -6.25 0.90 5.55
CA HIS A 170 -4.85 0.86 5.92
C HIS A 170 -4.08 -0.16 5.07
N GLY A 171 -2.86 0.20 4.70
CA GLY A 171 -1.87 -0.65 4.07
C GLY A 171 -0.47 -0.33 4.59
N SER A 172 0.54 -1.08 4.14
CA SER A 172 1.94 -0.78 4.38
C SER A 172 2.75 -1.03 3.12
N ASP A 173 3.88 -0.34 2.96
CA ASP A 173 4.67 -0.33 1.73
C ASP A 173 6.16 -0.48 2.05
N GLY A 174 6.72 -1.68 1.91
CA GLY A 174 8.14 -1.96 2.10
C GLY A 174 8.91 -2.21 0.79
N GLY A 175 8.18 -2.40 -0.31
CA GLY A 175 8.72 -2.61 -1.64
C GLY A 175 7.71 -2.26 -2.74
N GLY A 176 6.59 -1.61 -2.38
CA GLY A 176 5.49 -1.26 -3.26
C GLY A 176 4.12 -1.69 -2.75
N SER A 177 4.02 -2.16 -1.52
CA SER A 177 2.83 -2.88 -1.05
C SER A 177 1.58 -2.02 -0.79
N VAL A 178 1.62 -0.71 -0.99
CA VAL A 178 0.47 0.18 -1.17
C VAL A 178 0.24 0.43 -2.66
N ARG A 179 1.31 0.73 -3.39
CA ARG A 179 1.26 1.14 -4.80
C ARG A 179 0.95 0.00 -5.75
N ILE A 180 1.46 -1.22 -5.52
CA ILE A 180 1.18 -2.42 -6.32
C ILE A 180 -0.32 -2.77 -6.28
N PRO A 181 -0.95 -2.95 -5.10
CA PRO A 181 -2.39 -3.23 -5.06
C PRO A 181 -3.23 -2.04 -5.54
N ALA A 182 -2.80 -0.79 -5.34
CA ALA A 182 -3.48 0.36 -5.93
C ALA A 182 -3.49 0.29 -7.46
N SER A 183 -2.35 -0.01 -8.10
CA SER A 183 -2.26 -0.23 -9.54
C SER A 183 -3.15 -1.39 -9.99
N SER A 184 -3.08 -2.52 -9.30
CA SER A 184 -3.81 -3.75 -9.67
C SER A 184 -5.33 -3.60 -9.52
N CYS A 185 -5.79 -2.78 -8.57
CA CYS A 185 -7.22 -2.62 -8.26
C CYS A 185 -7.82 -1.30 -8.76
N GLY A 186 -7.07 -0.47 -9.49
CA GLY A 186 -7.60 0.79 -10.05
C GLY A 186 -7.86 1.85 -8.97
N LEU A 187 -6.97 1.96 -8.00
CA LEU A 187 -7.04 2.86 -6.85
C LEU A 187 -5.88 3.86 -6.82
N PHE A 188 -6.03 4.88 -5.99
CA PHE A 188 -4.94 5.74 -5.60
C PHE A 188 -4.17 5.11 -4.43
N GLY A 189 -2.84 5.04 -4.54
CA GLY A 189 -1.96 4.57 -3.48
C GLY A 189 -0.74 5.47 -3.34
N PHE A 190 -0.50 5.99 -2.14
CA PHE A 190 0.57 6.94 -1.85
C PHE A 190 1.52 6.38 -0.79
N LYS A 191 2.79 6.29 -1.15
CA LYS A 191 3.89 6.04 -0.22
C LYS A 191 4.53 7.38 0.16
N ALA A 192 4.35 7.80 1.39
CA ALA A 192 4.95 9.04 1.88
C ALA A 192 6.50 8.93 1.99
N THR A 193 7.15 10.05 2.19
CA THR A 193 8.56 10.14 2.55
C THR A 193 8.87 9.26 3.76
N ARG A 194 10.01 8.56 3.77
CA ARG A 194 10.49 7.78 4.93
C ARG A 194 10.39 8.61 6.22
N ALA A 195 9.95 7.98 7.31
CA ALA A 195 9.72 8.61 8.62
C ALA A 195 8.64 9.71 8.64
N ARG A 196 7.79 9.81 7.60
CA ARG A 196 6.64 10.70 7.60
C ARG A 196 5.51 10.18 8.50
N LEU A 197 5.31 8.87 8.55
CA LEU A 197 4.35 8.20 9.42
C LEU A 197 5.08 7.50 10.58
N PRO A 198 4.43 7.31 11.73
CA PRO A 198 5.07 6.70 12.90
C PRO A 198 5.11 5.18 12.81
N ASP A 199 6.19 4.56 13.29
CA ASP A 199 6.38 3.10 13.35
C ASP A 199 6.22 2.50 14.77
N GLY A 200 6.22 3.34 15.80
CA GLY A 200 6.20 2.90 17.20
C GLY A 200 4.85 2.37 17.69
N PRO A 201 4.82 1.79 18.89
CA PRO A 201 5.93 1.58 19.83
C PRO A 201 6.66 0.23 19.67
N TYR A 202 6.27 -0.60 18.71
CA TYR A 202 6.77 -1.97 18.57
C TYR A 202 8.09 -2.06 17.81
N VAL A 203 8.30 -1.15 16.86
CA VAL A 203 9.52 -1.02 16.07
C VAL A 203 9.94 0.43 15.95
N GLY A 204 11.22 0.69 15.68
CA GLY A 204 11.70 2.03 15.34
C GLY A 204 11.78 2.25 13.84
N GLU A 205 11.98 1.17 13.08
CA GLU A 205 11.96 1.15 11.63
C GLU A 205 11.73 -0.28 11.11
N GLY A 206 10.99 -0.44 10.03
CA GLY A 206 10.84 -1.70 9.32
C GLY A 206 11.84 -1.85 8.18
N TRP A 207 12.51 -3.01 8.07
CA TRP A 207 13.45 -3.34 6.99
C TRP A 207 14.49 -2.24 6.73
N ALA A 208 15.21 -1.84 7.79
CA ALA A 208 16.20 -0.77 7.73
C ALA A 208 15.64 0.56 7.16
N GLY A 209 14.44 0.96 7.60
CA GLY A 209 13.78 2.19 7.20
C GLY A 209 13.13 2.16 5.81
N MET A 210 13.05 1.01 5.15
CA MET A 210 12.41 0.88 3.84
C MET A 210 10.89 0.67 3.91
N ALA A 211 10.37 0.11 5.00
CA ALA A 211 8.95 -0.08 5.20
C ALA A 211 8.29 1.15 5.83
N ILE A 212 7.08 1.46 5.41
CA ILE A 212 6.25 2.55 5.93
C ILE A 212 4.78 2.16 5.82
N ASP A 213 3.96 2.64 6.74
CA ASP A 213 2.51 2.54 6.60
C ASP A 213 1.97 3.48 5.51
N GLY A 214 0.72 3.28 5.10
CA GLY A 214 0.05 4.09 4.10
C GLY A 214 -1.39 3.65 3.89
N PHE A 215 -2.03 4.19 2.85
CA PHE A 215 -3.45 4.02 2.63
C PHE A 215 -3.75 3.70 1.18
N LEU A 216 -4.84 2.95 0.96
CA LEU A 216 -5.46 2.76 -0.34
C LEU A 216 -6.82 3.44 -0.34
N THR A 217 -7.05 4.31 -1.32
CA THR A 217 -8.25 5.14 -1.40
C THR A 217 -8.76 5.23 -2.83
N ARG A 218 -10.00 5.69 -2.99
CA ARG A 218 -10.55 5.99 -4.32
C ARG A 218 -10.33 7.44 -4.74
N SER A 219 -10.10 8.36 -3.78
CA SER A 219 -9.84 9.78 -4.04
C SER A 219 -8.50 10.20 -3.45
N VAL A 220 -7.88 11.20 -4.07
CA VAL A 220 -6.63 11.80 -3.55
C VAL A 220 -6.91 12.53 -2.23
N ARG A 221 -8.07 13.16 -2.07
CA ARG A 221 -8.40 13.89 -0.84
C ARG A 221 -8.56 12.98 0.37
N ASP A 222 -9.07 11.76 0.22
CA ASP A 222 -9.13 10.78 1.31
C ASP A 222 -7.73 10.45 1.83
N THR A 223 -6.77 10.23 0.92
CA THR A 223 -5.37 10.03 1.29
C THR A 223 -4.79 11.26 1.98
N ALA A 224 -5.08 12.47 1.49
CA ALA A 224 -4.59 13.71 2.10
C ALA A 224 -5.07 13.86 3.55
N VAL A 225 -6.36 13.65 3.80
CA VAL A 225 -6.93 13.74 5.17
C VAL A 225 -6.40 12.64 6.09
N LEU A 226 -6.22 11.40 5.58
CA LEU A 226 -5.61 10.31 6.33
C LEU A 226 -4.14 10.63 6.70
N LEU A 227 -3.37 11.21 5.77
CA LEU A 227 -2.00 11.65 6.03
C LEU A 227 -1.96 12.80 7.05
N ASP A 228 -2.83 13.82 6.91
CA ASP A 228 -2.92 14.92 7.89
C ASP A 228 -3.26 14.42 9.30
N ALA A 229 -4.11 13.39 9.40
CA ALA A 229 -4.48 12.81 10.68
C ALA A 229 -3.39 11.93 11.31
N THR A 230 -2.45 11.41 10.50
CA THR A 230 -1.54 10.34 10.96
C THR A 230 -0.04 10.69 10.90
N HIS A 231 0.37 11.71 10.14
CA HIS A 231 1.79 12.04 9.96
C HIS A 231 2.47 12.55 11.24
N GLY A 232 3.80 12.59 11.17
CA GLY A 232 4.67 13.10 12.24
C GLY A 232 5.26 11.99 13.11
N PRO A 233 6.37 12.28 13.79
CA PRO A 233 7.06 11.28 14.62
C PRO A 233 6.22 10.90 15.83
N ASP A 234 6.44 9.70 16.35
CA ASP A 234 6.01 9.29 17.68
C ASP A 234 7.12 9.49 18.73
N LEU A 235 6.77 9.24 19.98
CA LEU A 235 7.72 9.37 21.08
C LEU A 235 8.83 8.32 20.94
N GLY A 236 10.06 8.79 20.73
CA GLY A 236 11.24 7.93 20.60
C GLY A 236 11.52 7.47 19.16
N ALA A 237 10.84 8.02 18.17
CA ALA A 237 11.15 7.75 16.77
C ALA A 237 12.63 8.01 16.45
N PRO A 238 13.35 7.07 15.77
CA PRO A 238 14.76 7.24 15.47
C PRO A 238 15.05 8.32 14.43
N TYR A 239 14.09 8.63 13.57
CA TYR A 239 14.18 9.59 12.48
C TYR A 239 12.92 10.43 12.38
N VAL A 240 13.05 11.61 11.77
CA VAL A 240 11.95 12.53 11.50
C VAL A 240 12.05 12.97 10.05
N ALA A 241 10.94 12.89 9.31
CA ALA A 241 10.87 13.45 7.96
C ALA A 241 10.97 14.99 7.99
N PRO A 242 11.43 15.64 6.92
CA PRO A 242 11.41 17.09 6.82
C PRO A 242 10.02 17.66 7.15
N PRO A 243 9.93 18.83 7.81
CA PRO A 243 8.65 19.44 8.12
C PRO A 243 7.86 19.72 6.83
N LEU A 244 6.53 19.69 6.93
CA LEU A 244 5.64 20.17 5.87
C LEU A 244 5.59 21.70 5.89
N GLU A 245 5.36 22.32 4.73
CA GLU A 245 5.10 23.76 4.64
C GLU A 245 3.64 24.11 4.98
N GLY A 246 2.73 23.15 4.81
CA GLY A 246 1.30 23.30 5.08
C GLY A 246 0.67 22.00 5.58
N THR A 247 -0.47 21.63 5.00
CA THR A 247 -1.17 20.37 5.22
C THR A 247 -1.28 19.60 3.91
N PHE A 248 -1.42 18.30 3.99
CA PHE A 248 -1.65 17.47 2.79
C PHE A 248 -2.95 17.85 2.07
N LEU A 249 -4.01 18.15 2.83
CA LEU A 249 -5.27 18.61 2.24
C LEU A 249 -5.10 19.99 1.57
N GLY A 250 -4.34 20.88 2.18
CA GLY A 250 -4.02 22.19 1.61
C GLY A 250 -3.21 22.12 0.31
N ALA A 251 -2.36 21.10 0.20
CA ALA A 251 -1.54 20.86 -1.00
C ALA A 251 -2.34 20.46 -2.24
N LEU A 252 -3.62 20.07 -2.10
CA LEU A 252 -4.49 19.75 -3.24
C LEU A 252 -4.97 21.01 -3.99
N ALA A 253 -4.78 22.18 -3.41
CA ALA A 253 -5.10 23.45 -4.10
C ALA A 253 -4.27 23.59 -5.38
N PRO A 254 -4.84 24.16 -6.47
CA PRO A 254 -4.11 24.36 -7.71
C PRO A 254 -2.78 25.10 -7.50
N CYS A 255 -1.71 24.54 -8.02
CA CYS A 255 -0.38 25.16 -8.02
C CYS A 255 0.03 25.50 -9.45
N GLU A 256 0.42 26.75 -9.69
CA GLU A 256 0.85 27.24 -11.02
C GLU A 256 2.33 26.91 -11.33
N ARG A 257 3.04 26.25 -10.42
CA ARG A 257 4.45 25.92 -10.62
C ARG A 257 4.62 24.99 -11.83
N ARG A 258 5.43 25.42 -12.79
CA ARG A 258 5.83 24.61 -13.94
C ARG A 258 6.90 23.61 -13.52
N LEU A 259 6.56 22.32 -13.53
CA LEU A 259 7.46 21.23 -13.13
C LEU A 259 8.29 20.73 -14.33
N ARG A 260 9.47 20.20 -14.01
CA ARG A 260 10.28 19.40 -14.93
C ARG A 260 10.07 17.93 -14.60
N VAL A 261 9.59 17.19 -15.58
CA VAL A 261 9.23 15.75 -15.44
C VAL A 261 10.15 14.93 -16.34
N GLY A 262 10.93 14.05 -15.73
CA GLY A 262 11.57 12.97 -16.47
C GLY A 262 10.61 11.78 -16.54
N PHE A 263 10.47 11.15 -17.71
CA PHE A 263 9.65 9.94 -17.85
C PHE A 263 10.40 8.82 -18.55
N ALA A 264 9.99 7.58 -18.28
CA ALA A 264 10.54 6.41 -18.95
C ALA A 264 9.45 5.37 -19.28
N THR A 265 9.55 4.81 -20.48
CA THR A 265 8.71 3.71 -20.98
C THR A 265 9.42 2.37 -20.94
N THR A 266 10.50 2.29 -20.17
CA THR A 266 11.30 1.10 -19.85
C THR A 266 11.39 0.95 -18.34
N THR A 267 11.94 -0.17 -17.86
CA THR A 267 12.32 -0.32 -16.45
C THR A 267 13.44 0.66 -16.08
N LEU A 268 13.76 0.80 -14.78
CA LEU A 268 14.88 1.62 -14.31
C LEU A 268 16.25 1.12 -14.81
N THR A 269 16.32 -0.10 -15.34
CA THR A 269 17.51 -0.71 -15.95
C THR A 269 17.47 -0.72 -17.48
N GLY A 270 16.43 -0.11 -18.08
CA GLY A 270 16.31 0.02 -19.55
C GLY A 270 15.59 -1.15 -20.23
N GLU A 271 15.10 -2.14 -19.49
CA GLU A 271 14.36 -3.27 -20.05
C GLU A 271 12.95 -2.86 -20.53
N PRO A 272 12.41 -3.49 -21.58
CA PRO A 272 11.07 -3.18 -22.07
C PRO A 272 9.99 -3.58 -21.05
N ILE A 273 8.90 -2.82 -21.04
CA ILE A 273 7.69 -3.12 -20.28
C ILE A 273 6.53 -3.48 -21.22
N HIS A 274 5.46 -4.03 -20.64
CA HIS A 274 4.26 -4.41 -21.40
C HIS A 274 3.68 -3.22 -22.17
N PRO A 275 3.17 -3.40 -23.41
CA PRO A 275 2.61 -2.31 -24.22
C PRO A 275 1.53 -1.47 -23.53
N GLU A 276 0.66 -2.08 -22.75
CA GLU A 276 -0.37 -1.38 -21.97
C GLU A 276 0.24 -0.45 -20.90
N CYS A 277 1.33 -0.89 -20.25
CA CYS A 277 2.04 -0.08 -19.27
C CYS A 277 2.76 1.09 -19.96
N ARG A 278 3.37 0.85 -21.12
CA ARG A 278 3.95 1.91 -21.96
C ARG A 278 2.90 2.94 -22.37
N ALA A 279 1.76 2.48 -22.89
CA ALA A 279 0.67 3.36 -23.31
C ALA A 279 0.12 4.22 -22.16
N ALA A 280 0.06 3.65 -20.95
CA ALA A 280 -0.34 4.36 -19.74
C ALA A 280 0.64 5.51 -19.41
N VAL A 281 1.95 5.25 -19.45
CA VAL A 281 3.00 6.26 -19.21
C VAL A 281 2.97 7.36 -20.28
N GLU A 282 2.90 7.00 -21.56
CA GLU A 282 2.82 7.95 -22.66
C GLU A 282 1.56 8.84 -22.58
N LYS A 283 0.41 8.27 -22.17
CA LYS A 283 -0.82 9.03 -21.93
C LYS A 283 -0.63 10.02 -20.79
N ALA A 284 -0.01 9.61 -19.68
CA ALA A 284 0.26 10.47 -18.53
C ALA A 284 1.27 11.57 -18.89
N ALA A 285 2.28 11.28 -19.67
CA ALA A 285 3.26 12.27 -20.17
C ALA A 285 2.58 13.37 -20.97
N ARG A 286 1.72 13.01 -21.95
CA ARG A 286 0.91 13.97 -22.72
C ARG A 286 -0.02 14.81 -21.84
N LEU A 287 -0.57 14.22 -20.79
CA LEU A 287 -1.44 14.95 -19.86
C LEU A 287 -0.63 15.99 -19.05
N LEU A 288 0.56 15.63 -18.60
CA LEU A 288 1.50 16.57 -17.94
C LEU A 288 1.94 17.72 -18.85
N GLU A 289 2.19 17.45 -20.14
CA GLU A 289 2.44 18.49 -21.12
C GLU A 289 1.24 19.45 -21.26
N SER A 290 0.01 18.90 -21.27
CA SER A 290 -1.22 19.70 -21.33
C SER A 290 -1.44 20.57 -20.10
N PHE A 291 -0.86 20.21 -18.94
CA PHE A 291 -0.82 21.03 -17.73
C PHE A 291 0.24 22.14 -17.81
N GLY A 292 1.06 22.17 -18.87
CA GLY A 292 2.12 23.17 -19.08
C GLY A 292 3.48 22.78 -18.47
N HIS A 293 3.63 21.53 -18.01
CA HIS A 293 4.92 21.04 -17.50
C HIS A 293 5.92 20.76 -18.63
N ILE A 294 7.22 20.71 -18.28
CA ILE A 294 8.28 20.27 -19.20
C ILE A 294 8.47 18.78 -19.02
N VAL A 295 8.23 18.00 -20.08
CA VAL A 295 8.26 16.54 -20.02
C VAL A 295 9.31 16.03 -21.02
N GLU A 296 10.28 15.27 -20.55
CA GLU A 296 11.36 14.71 -21.40
C GLU A 296 11.73 13.29 -20.97
N GLU A 297 12.18 12.44 -21.90
CA GLU A 297 12.66 11.10 -21.55
C GLU A 297 13.93 11.21 -20.69
N ALA A 298 13.87 10.61 -19.51
CA ALA A 298 15.00 10.57 -18.57
C ALA A 298 14.85 9.45 -17.55
N LEU A 299 15.97 8.84 -17.19
CA LEU A 299 16.07 7.84 -16.11
C LEU A 299 17.14 8.26 -15.09
N PRO A 300 16.97 7.95 -13.82
CA PRO A 300 18.04 8.08 -12.84
C PRO A 300 19.19 7.12 -13.16
N HIS A 301 20.42 7.60 -12.97
CA HIS A 301 21.62 6.76 -13.04
C HIS A 301 21.92 6.21 -11.65
N ALA A 302 21.43 5.00 -11.35
CA ALA A 302 21.54 4.38 -10.04
C ALA A 302 21.75 2.86 -10.17
N ASP A 303 22.50 2.26 -9.26
CA ASP A 303 22.75 0.82 -9.21
C ASP A 303 21.52 0.05 -8.71
N THR A 304 20.47 0.01 -9.53
CA THR A 304 19.22 -0.68 -9.21
C THR A 304 19.40 -2.18 -8.96
N PRO A 305 20.18 -2.95 -9.75
CA PRO A 305 20.44 -4.36 -9.47
C PRO A 305 21.13 -4.59 -8.11
N GLY A 306 22.16 -3.79 -7.81
CA GLY A 306 22.85 -3.87 -6.50
C GLY A 306 21.96 -3.49 -5.34
N MET A 307 21.08 -2.51 -5.50
CA MET A 307 20.07 -2.16 -4.50
C MET A 307 19.09 -3.31 -4.27
N MET A 308 18.56 -3.93 -5.34
CA MET A 308 17.61 -5.05 -5.22
C MET A 308 18.24 -6.26 -4.52
N ALA A 309 19.53 -6.55 -4.77
CA ALA A 309 20.27 -7.58 -4.07
C ALA A 309 20.43 -7.25 -2.57
N ALA A 310 20.76 -6.00 -2.24
CA ALA A 310 20.86 -5.54 -0.84
C ALA A 310 19.49 -5.58 -0.14
N TRP A 311 18.43 -5.13 -0.79
CA TRP A 311 17.05 -5.19 -0.32
C TRP A 311 16.64 -6.65 0.00
N THR A 312 16.95 -7.59 -0.90
CA THR A 312 16.65 -9.01 -0.75
C THR A 312 17.32 -9.58 0.51
N LYS A 313 18.60 -9.23 0.78
CA LYS A 313 19.33 -9.65 1.97
C LYS A 313 18.72 -9.05 3.25
N ILE A 314 18.39 -7.77 3.27
CA ILE A 314 17.80 -7.10 4.44
C ILE A 314 16.46 -7.75 4.82
N VAL A 315 15.59 -8.02 3.84
CA VAL A 315 14.30 -8.67 4.08
C VAL A 315 14.45 -10.11 4.56
N ALA A 316 15.42 -10.85 4.01
CA ALA A 316 15.75 -12.20 4.47
C ALA A 316 16.21 -12.23 5.94
N CYS A 317 17.05 -11.29 6.34
CA CYS A 317 17.47 -11.13 7.74
C CYS A 317 16.26 -10.81 8.64
N GLY A 318 15.36 -9.95 8.20
CA GLY A 318 14.10 -9.66 8.90
C GLY A 318 13.22 -10.89 9.08
N SER A 319 13.11 -11.74 8.05
CA SER A 319 12.39 -13.02 8.13
C SER A 319 13.04 -13.98 9.14
N ALA A 320 14.36 -14.12 9.11
CA ALA A 320 15.09 -14.93 10.08
C ALA A 320 14.90 -14.44 11.52
N LEU A 321 15.02 -13.13 11.75
CA LEU A 321 14.80 -12.50 13.06
C LEU A 321 13.39 -12.79 13.60
N SER A 322 12.38 -12.64 12.77
CA SER A 322 10.96 -12.87 13.13
C SER A 322 10.70 -14.32 13.51
N LEU A 323 11.10 -15.27 12.66
CA LEU A 323 10.88 -16.70 12.91
C LEU A 323 11.69 -17.19 14.14
N ASP A 324 12.98 -16.87 14.21
CA ASP A 324 13.84 -17.30 15.32
C ASP A 324 13.41 -16.67 16.66
N GLY A 325 13.00 -15.40 16.62
CA GLY A 325 12.43 -14.72 17.77
C GLY A 325 11.16 -15.39 18.27
N THR A 326 10.30 -15.84 17.36
CA THR A 326 9.05 -16.53 17.71
C THR A 326 9.30 -17.92 18.27
N VAL A 327 10.21 -18.70 17.66
CA VAL A 327 10.63 -20.01 18.18
C VAL A 327 11.17 -19.87 19.62
N ARG A 328 12.03 -18.88 19.86
CA ARG A 328 12.56 -18.62 21.22
C ARG A 328 11.46 -18.26 22.22
N ARG A 329 10.53 -17.37 21.86
CA ARG A 329 9.42 -16.97 22.76
C ARG A 329 8.48 -18.11 23.08
N ARG A 330 8.20 -18.98 22.10
CA ARG A 330 7.30 -20.14 22.26
C ARG A 330 7.94 -21.32 22.97
N GLY A 331 9.28 -21.39 23.00
CA GLY A 331 10.04 -22.51 23.58
C GLY A 331 9.86 -23.85 22.85
N ARG A 332 9.36 -23.82 21.58
CA ARG A 332 9.23 -25.02 20.73
C ARG A 332 9.61 -24.70 19.28
N PRO A 333 10.10 -25.71 18.52
CA PRO A 333 10.40 -25.55 17.10
C PRO A 333 9.11 -25.27 16.27
N LEU A 334 9.31 -24.85 15.03
CA LEU A 334 8.25 -24.75 14.04
C LEU A 334 7.68 -26.14 13.72
N GLU A 335 6.38 -26.21 13.52
CA GLU A 335 5.70 -27.40 13.02
C GLU A 335 5.48 -27.27 11.49
N GLU A 336 5.30 -28.44 10.83
CA GLU A 336 5.03 -28.46 9.41
C GLU A 336 3.73 -27.70 9.07
N GLY A 337 3.80 -26.83 8.07
CA GLY A 337 2.66 -26.02 7.61
C GLY A 337 2.34 -24.78 8.46
N GLU A 338 3.08 -24.50 9.55
CA GLU A 338 2.93 -23.25 10.29
C GLU A 338 3.44 -22.03 9.49
N VAL A 339 4.43 -22.24 8.63
CA VAL A 339 5.10 -21.20 7.81
C VAL A 339 5.16 -21.67 6.37
N GLU A 340 4.94 -20.77 5.45
CA GLU A 340 5.00 -21.04 4.01
C GLU A 340 6.45 -21.29 3.53
N PRO A 341 6.67 -22.13 2.49
CA PRO A 341 8.00 -22.47 2.00
C PRO A 341 8.88 -21.26 1.69
N ILE A 342 8.33 -20.22 1.06
CA ILE A 342 9.10 -19.01 0.70
C ILE A 342 9.60 -18.24 1.94
N ALA A 343 8.83 -18.19 3.01
CA ALA A 343 9.24 -17.52 4.24
C ALA A 343 10.30 -18.34 4.99
N LEU A 344 10.20 -19.67 4.95
CA LEU A 344 11.24 -20.58 5.47
C LEU A 344 12.56 -20.40 4.71
N SER A 345 12.49 -20.37 3.37
CA SER A 345 13.64 -20.16 2.49
C SER A 345 14.27 -18.79 2.71
N ALA A 346 13.46 -17.72 2.84
CA ALA A 346 13.94 -16.38 3.17
C ALA A 346 14.72 -16.37 4.50
N ALA A 347 14.15 -17.00 5.53
CA ALA A 347 14.82 -17.08 6.84
C ALA A 347 16.09 -17.94 6.78
N ALA A 348 16.10 -19.04 6.03
CA ALA A 348 17.29 -19.85 5.82
C ALA A 348 18.41 -19.03 5.17
N TYR A 349 18.10 -18.32 4.10
CA TYR A 349 19.04 -17.39 3.45
C TYR A 349 19.51 -16.29 4.41
N GLY A 350 18.59 -15.66 5.15
CA GLY A 350 18.93 -14.62 6.13
C GLY A 350 19.93 -15.06 7.20
N ARG A 351 19.85 -16.33 7.63
CA ARG A 351 20.81 -16.90 8.62
C ARG A 351 22.23 -17.08 8.06
N THR A 352 22.41 -17.10 6.74
CA THR A 352 23.73 -17.18 6.12
C THR A 352 24.43 -15.83 6.03
N ILE A 353 23.70 -14.73 6.20
CA ILE A 353 24.20 -13.36 6.06
C ILE A 353 24.84 -12.93 7.38
N SER A 354 26.13 -12.58 7.32
CA SER A 354 26.86 -12.05 8.48
C SER A 354 26.39 -10.63 8.82
N GLY A 355 26.69 -10.18 10.06
CA GLY A 355 26.43 -8.80 10.46
C GLY A 355 27.18 -7.78 9.60
N ALA A 356 28.36 -8.11 9.09
CA ALA A 356 29.12 -7.24 8.18
C ALA A 356 28.43 -7.11 6.82
N GLU A 357 27.94 -8.21 6.23
CA GLU A 357 27.20 -8.20 4.97
C GLU A 357 25.86 -7.48 5.10
N TYR A 358 25.19 -7.58 6.26
CA TYR A 358 23.99 -6.82 6.54
C TYR A 358 24.25 -5.31 6.56
N LEU A 359 25.32 -4.87 7.25
CA LEU A 359 25.74 -3.46 7.27
C LEU A 359 26.14 -2.95 5.88
N GLU A 360 26.84 -3.79 5.09
CA GLU A 360 27.17 -3.49 3.69
C GLU A 360 25.89 -3.28 2.86
N SER A 361 24.86 -4.12 3.06
CA SER A 361 23.57 -3.99 2.39
C SER A 361 22.87 -2.67 2.75
N ILE A 362 22.91 -2.25 4.02
CA ILE A 362 22.39 -0.93 4.43
C ILE A 362 23.18 0.20 3.73
N ASN A 363 24.52 0.13 3.70
CA ASN A 363 25.34 1.14 3.03
C ASN A 363 25.04 1.22 1.53
N LYS A 364 24.75 0.08 0.89
CA LYS A 364 24.34 0.02 -0.53
C LYS A 364 22.99 0.73 -0.76
N VAL A 365 22.02 0.51 0.12
CA VAL A 365 20.72 1.20 0.10
C VAL A 365 20.90 2.71 0.28
N HIS A 366 21.78 3.15 1.18
CA HIS A 366 22.07 4.57 1.38
C HIS A 366 22.77 5.20 0.18
N ALA A 367 23.74 4.49 -0.44
CA ALA A 367 24.40 4.95 -1.65
C ALA A 367 23.41 5.11 -2.79
N TYR A 368 22.54 4.10 -3.00
CA TYR A 368 21.47 4.14 -3.97
C TYR A 368 20.53 5.35 -3.77
N GLY A 369 20.18 5.66 -2.53
CA GLY A 369 19.37 6.84 -2.21
C GLY A 369 20.02 8.15 -2.66
N ARG A 370 21.35 8.28 -2.57
CA ARG A 370 22.11 9.45 -3.07
C ARG A 370 22.13 9.51 -4.61
N GLU A 371 22.29 8.36 -5.27
CA GLU A 371 22.24 8.26 -6.73
C GLU A 371 20.86 8.66 -7.25
N MET A 372 19.78 8.18 -6.61
CA MET A 372 18.41 8.58 -6.94
C MET A 372 18.16 10.06 -6.67
N ALA A 373 18.70 10.64 -5.60
CA ALA A 373 18.56 12.05 -5.28
C ALA A 373 19.20 12.97 -6.35
N ALA A 374 20.31 12.57 -6.96
CA ALA A 374 20.96 13.34 -8.01
C ALA A 374 20.06 13.55 -9.24
N PHE A 375 19.15 12.64 -9.56
CA PHE A 375 18.16 12.83 -10.61
C PHE A 375 17.24 14.03 -10.30
N PHE A 376 16.84 14.18 -9.05
CA PHE A 376 15.91 15.22 -8.61
C PHE A 376 16.56 16.61 -8.40
N GLU A 377 17.87 16.74 -8.64
CA GLU A 377 18.49 18.08 -8.79
C GLU A 377 18.09 18.74 -10.12
N ARG A 378 17.74 17.91 -11.13
CA ARG A 378 17.36 18.37 -12.47
C ARG A 378 15.85 18.27 -12.72
N TYR A 379 15.18 17.27 -12.15
CA TYR A 379 13.76 16.98 -12.35
C TYR A 379 13.00 17.11 -11.03
N ASP A 380 11.76 17.58 -11.09
CA ASP A 380 10.87 17.62 -9.95
C ASP A 380 10.16 16.27 -9.75
N ILE A 381 9.85 15.59 -10.86
CA ILE A 381 9.07 14.34 -10.90
C ILE A 381 9.77 13.31 -11.80
N LEU A 382 9.72 12.05 -11.39
CA LEU A 382 9.94 10.89 -12.25
C LEU A 382 8.60 10.20 -12.50
N LEU A 383 8.24 10.02 -13.77
CA LEU A 383 7.06 9.28 -14.23
C LEU A 383 7.48 7.94 -14.86
N THR A 384 6.92 6.84 -14.35
CA THR A 384 7.06 5.48 -14.88
C THR A 384 5.73 4.73 -14.82
N ALA A 385 5.68 3.47 -15.21
CA ALA A 385 4.59 2.58 -14.82
C ALA A 385 4.77 2.15 -13.35
N THR A 386 3.68 1.75 -12.67
CA THR A 386 3.78 1.16 -11.33
C THR A 386 4.32 -0.27 -11.39
N LEU A 387 3.87 -1.04 -12.36
CA LEU A 387 4.27 -2.42 -12.65
C LEU A 387 4.76 -2.52 -14.10
N ALA A 388 5.59 -3.52 -14.40
CA ALA A 388 6.06 -3.76 -15.75
C ALA A 388 4.99 -4.36 -16.68
N GLU A 389 3.92 -4.88 -16.13
CA GLU A 389 2.80 -5.53 -16.84
C GLU A 389 1.48 -5.35 -16.06
N PRO A 390 0.30 -5.57 -16.69
CA PRO A 390 -0.99 -5.62 -16.01
C PRO A 390 -1.03 -6.64 -14.86
N PRO A 391 -2.07 -6.63 -13.99
CA PRO A 391 -2.18 -7.57 -12.88
C PRO A 391 -1.95 -9.02 -13.28
N ALA A 392 -1.05 -9.72 -12.60
CA ALA A 392 -0.70 -11.11 -12.89
C ALA A 392 -1.88 -12.06 -12.58
N LEU A 393 -1.88 -13.23 -13.20
CA LEU A 393 -2.78 -14.32 -12.82
C LEU A 393 -2.45 -14.81 -11.40
N ILE A 394 -3.47 -15.23 -10.68
CA ILE A 394 -3.34 -15.91 -9.38
C ILE A 394 -2.46 -17.15 -9.55
N GLY A 395 -1.60 -17.39 -8.57
CA GLY A 395 -0.67 -18.54 -8.55
C GLY A 395 0.71 -18.26 -9.18
N ARG A 396 0.87 -17.18 -9.96
CA ARG A 396 2.17 -16.86 -10.59
C ARG A 396 3.29 -16.58 -9.59
N PHE A 397 2.96 -15.90 -8.48
CA PHE A 397 3.89 -15.55 -7.41
C PHE A 397 3.47 -16.18 -6.07
N ASN A 398 2.99 -17.43 -6.12
CA ASN A 398 2.61 -18.14 -4.92
C ASN A 398 3.83 -18.46 -4.03
N HIS A 399 3.57 -18.75 -2.76
CA HIS A 399 4.60 -18.97 -1.76
C HIS A 399 5.08 -20.45 -1.64
N THR A 400 4.93 -21.24 -2.70
CA THR A 400 5.33 -22.65 -2.71
C THR A 400 6.80 -22.87 -3.09
N SER A 401 7.51 -21.81 -3.56
CA SER A 401 8.94 -21.88 -3.86
C SER A 401 9.78 -22.03 -2.58
N ASP A 402 10.83 -22.85 -2.67
CA ASP A 402 11.87 -23.02 -1.64
C ASP A 402 13.16 -22.27 -1.96
N ASP A 403 13.18 -21.47 -3.02
CA ASP A 403 14.28 -20.57 -3.40
C ASP A 403 13.82 -19.11 -3.36
N TYR A 404 14.12 -18.46 -2.23
CA TYR A 404 13.76 -17.04 -2.02
C TYR A 404 14.50 -16.09 -2.95
N VAL A 405 15.77 -16.37 -3.28
CA VAL A 405 16.58 -15.49 -4.14
C VAL A 405 16.07 -15.54 -5.57
N ASP A 406 15.80 -16.74 -6.11
CA ASP A 406 15.16 -16.89 -7.42
C ASP A 406 13.76 -16.28 -7.43
N TYR A 407 12.96 -16.53 -6.41
CA TYR A 407 11.62 -15.91 -6.28
C TYR A 407 11.66 -14.39 -6.41
N ARG A 408 12.68 -13.73 -5.85
CA ARG A 408 12.83 -12.27 -5.91
C ARG A 408 13.47 -11.80 -7.20
N MET A 409 14.62 -12.36 -7.56
CA MET A 409 15.55 -11.82 -8.55
C MET A 409 15.63 -12.64 -9.84
N GLY A 410 15.03 -13.82 -9.89
CA GLY A 410 15.02 -14.68 -11.07
C GLY A 410 14.33 -14.04 -12.28
N PRO A 411 14.61 -14.52 -13.49
CA PRO A 411 13.96 -14.02 -14.71
C PRO A 411 12.43 -14.17 -14.65
N GLY A 412 11.71 -13.06 -14.92
CA GLY A 412 10.23 -13.05 -14.87
C GLY A 412 9.64 -13.15 -13.46
N ARG A 413 10.46 -13.07 -12.42
CA ARG A 413 10.05 -13.11 -11.02
C ARG A 413 9.65 -11.74 -10.47
N VAL A 414 9.62 -11.59 -9.15
CA VAL A 414 9.04 -10.44 -8.45
C VAL A 414 9.60 -9.10 -8.92
N PHE A 415 10.93 -8.95 -9.00
CA PHE A 415 11.51 -7.67 -9.42
C PHE A 415 11.38 -7.41 -10.93
N ALA A 416 11.21 -8.42 -11.76
CA ALA A 416 10.86 -8.22 -13.15
C ALA A 416 9.41 -7.75 -13.33
N TYR A 417 8.49 -8.23 -12.47
CA TYR A 417 7.09 -7.80 -12.43
C TYR A 417 6.91 -6.39 -11.83
N SER A 418 7.61 -6.11 -10.71
CA SER A 418 7.55 -4.84 -9.99
C SER A 418 8.93 -4.19 -9.91
N PRO A 419 9.48 -3.67 -11.02
CA PRO A 419 10.85 -3.16 -11.07
C PRO A 419 11.01 -1.72 -10.57
N PHE A 420 9.93 -1.00 -10.29
CA PHE A 420 9.96 0.44 -10.01
C PHE A 420 9.80 0.76 -8.53
N THR A 421 8.88 0.09 -7.84
CA THR A 421 8.38 0.55 -6.54
C THR A 421 9.40 0.44 -5.41
N ALA A 422 10.18 -0.66 -5.34
CA ALA A 422 11.18 -0.89 -4.30
C ALA A 422 12.31 0.16 -4.29
N ALA A 423 12.60 0.77 -5.44
CA ALA A 423 13.57 1.86 -5.58
C ALA A 423 13.27 3.03 -4.63
N PHE A 424 11.99 3.37 -4.46
CA PHE A 424 11.55 4.50 -3.62
C PHE A 424 11.37 4.12 -2.14
N ASN A 425 11.33 2.85 -1.82
CA ASN A 425 11.50 2.37 -0.46
C ASN A 425 12.97 2.49 -0.04
N ALA A 426 13.89 2.05 -0.90
CA ALA A 426 15.32 2.14 -0.68
C ALA A 426 15.80 3.60 -0.56
N SER A 427 15.39 4.48 -1.47
CA SER A 427 15.76 5.90 -1.45
C SER A 427 14.99 6.72 -0.39
N GLY A 428 13.83 6.24 0.05
CA GLY A 428 12.97 6.93 1.02
C GLY A 428 12.12 8.06 0.45
N GLN A 429 12.18 8.30 -0.84
CA GLN A 429 11.46 9.36 -1.55
C GLN A 429 9.96 9.05 -1.61
N PRO A 430 9.07 10.08 -1.63
CA PRO A 430 7.63 9.87 -1.78
C PRO A 430 7.31 9.40 -3.19
N ALA A 431 6.29 8.53 -3.30
CA ALA A 431 5.84 8.01 -4.58
C ALA A 431 4.36 7.62 -4.55
N ALA A 432 3.69 7.73 -5.70
CA ALA A 432 2.27 7.43 -5.85
C ALA A 432 2.00 6.50 -7.02
N SER A 433 0.98 5.66 -6.91
CA SER A 433 0.34 4.96 -8.03
C SER A 433 -1.00 5.63 -8.33
N VAL A 434 -1.19 6.07 -9.57
CA VAL A 434 -2.40 6.78 -10.03
C VAL A 434 -3.10 5.94 -11.11
N PRO A 435 -4.41 5.63 -10.99
CA PRO A 435 -5.11 4.73 -11.89
C PRO A 435 -5.61 5.48 -13.14
N LEU A 436 -4.77 5.65 -14.15
CA LEU A 436 -5.08 6.43 -15.36
C LEU A 436 -5.38 5.60 -16.60
N HIS A 437 -5.16 4.29 -16.56
CA HIS A 437 -5.33 3.43 -17.72
C HIS A 437 -6.00 2.11 -17.35
N TRP A 438 -6.75 1.56 -18.31
CA TRP A 438 -7.34 0.20 -18.26
C TRP A 438 -7.07 -0.48 -19.59
N THR A 439 -6.72 -1.75 -19.52
CA THR A 439 -6.55 -2.59 -20.71
C THR A 439 -7.87 -2.79 -21.46
N ALA A 440 -7.83 -3.30 -22.67
CA ALA A 440 -9.05 -3.66 -23.42
C ALA A 440 -9.93 -4.67 -22.66
N ASP A 441 -9.32 -5.54 -21.87
CA ASP A 441 -10.00 -6.55 -21.03
C ASP A 441 -10.47 -5.97 -19.68
N GLY A 442 -10.31 -4.67 -19.47
CA GLY A 442 -10.79 -3.96 -18.28
C GLY A 442 -9.90 -4.04 -17.05
N LEU A 443 -8.69 -4.57 -17.14
CA LEU A 443 -7.74 -4.59 -16.02
C LEU A 443 -7.10 -3.21 -15.82
N PRO A 444 -7.00 -2.72 -14.57
CA PRO A 444 -6.36 -1.43 -14.29
C PRO A 444 -4.85 -1.48 -14.50
N VAL A 445 -4.29 -0.36 -14.92
CA VAL A 445 -2.84 -0.11 -15.02
C VAL A 445 -2.54 1.24 -14.38
N GLY A 446 -1.80 1.22 -13.27
CA GLY A 446 -1.36 2.42 -12.57
C GLY A 446 -0.11 3.02 -13.22
N ILE A 447 -0.07 4.36 -13.32
CA ILE A 447 1.18 5.09 -13.54
C ILE A 447 1.82 5.39 -12.19
N HIS A 448 3.14 5.50 -12.16
CA HIS A 448 3.90 5.75 -10.96
C HIS A 448 4.59 7.12 -11.05
N LEU A 449 4.37 7.94 -10.05
CA LEU A 449 5.00 9.24 -9.89
C LEU A 449 5.88 9.21 -8.65
N ALA A 450 7.06 9.80 -8.73
CA ALA A 450 7.94 9.99 -7.58
C ALA A 450 8.53 11.40 -7.58
N ALA A 451 8.81 11.93 -6.39
CA ALA A 451 9.39 13.25 -6.19
C ALA A 451 10.64 13.17 -5.29
N ALA A 452 11.36 14.28 -5.16
CA ALA A 452 12.48 14.39 -4.24
C ALA A 452 12.06 14.10 -2.78
N TYR A 453 13.02 13.68 -1.97
CA TYR A 453 12.80 13.39 -0.56
C TYR A 453 12.21 14.62 0.17
N GLY A 454 11.10 14.43 0.88
CA GLY A 454 10.38 15.49 1.57
C GLY A 454 9.36 16.28 0.73
N HIS A 455 9.26 16.04 -0.59
CA HIS A 455 8.33 16.72 -1.47
C HIS A 455 6.96 16.02 -1.60
N ASP A 456 6.45 15.53 -0.49
CA ASP A 456 5.15 14.83 -0.41
C ASP A 456 3.99 15.71 -0.89
N GLU A 457 3.94 16.97 -0.44
CA GLU A 457 2.86 17.92 -0.74
C GLU A 457 2.79 18.22 -2.24
N MET A 458 3.93 18.51 -2.88
CA MET A 458 4.00 18.76 -4.31
C MET A 458 3.52 17.54 -5.13
N LEU A 459 3.96 16.35 -4.75
CA LEU A 459 3.56 15.11 -5.42
C LEU A 459 2.05 14.86 -5.27
N LEU A 460 1.51 15.05 -4.08
CA LEU A 460 0.08 14.86 -3.82
C LEU A 460 -0.78 15.88 -4.58
N GLY A 461 -0.36 17.15 -4.62
CA GLY A 461 -1.01 18.18 -5.42
C GLY A 461 -1.03 17.86 -6.92
N LEU A 462 0.06 17.30 -7.46
CA LEU A 462 0.09 16.83 -8.84
C LEU A 462 -0.86 15.66 -9.07
N CYS A 463 -0.98 14.73 -8.11
CA CYS A 463 -1.93 13.61 -8.19
C CYS A 463 -3.39 14.12 -8.20
N ALA A 464 -3.72 15.14 -7.41
CA ALA A 464 -5.03 15.77 -7.43
C ALA A 464 -5.34 16.41 -8.80
N ARG A 465 -4.34 17.01 -9.44
CA ARG A 465 -4.48 17.55 -10.80
C ARG A 465 -4.79 16.46 -11.82
N PHE A 466 -4.18 15.27 -11.69
CA PHE A 466 -4.52 14.13 -12.52
C PHE A 466 -5.95 13.64 -12.27
N GLU A 467 -6.39 13.59 -11.00
CA GLU A 467 -7.76 13.19 -10.65
C GLU A 467 -8.81 14.14 -11.25
N GLU A 468 -8.54 15.44 -11.20
CA GLU A 468 -9.41 16.46 -11.81
C GLU A 468 -9.51 16.28 -13.35
N ALA A 469 -8.38 16.09 -14.02
CA ALA A 469 -8.31 16.02 -15.48
C ALA A 469 -8.78 14.68 -16.06
N ALA A 470 -8.65 13.60 -15.32
CA ALA A 470 -9.00 12.24 -15.73
C ALA A 470 -9.65 11.47 -14.57
N PRO A 471 -10.86 11.84 -14.13
CA PRO A 471 -11.48 11.30 -12.93
C PRO A 471 -11.73 9.80 -13.05
N TRP A 472 -11.27 9.06 -12.03
CA TRP A 472 -11.43 7.61 -11.93
C TRP A 472 -12.42 7.18 -10.84
N PHE A 473 -12.82 8.06 -9.96
CA PHE A 473 -13.67 7.73 -8.80
C PHE A 473 -14.95 6.98 -9.16
N GLN A 474 -15.54 7.29 -10.32
CA GLN A 474 -16.77 6.65 -10.80
C GLN A 474 -16.54 5.31 -11.53
N ARG A 475 -15.31 4.94 -11.82
CA ARG A 475 -15.01 3.64 -12.41
C ARG A 475 -15.16 2.55 -11.34
N ARG A 476 -15.97 1.53 -11.68
CA ARG A 476 -16.26 0.41 -10.79
C ARG A 476 -15.88 -0.91 -11.45
N PRO A 477 -15.36 -1.86 -10.66
CA PRO A 477 -15.12 -3.22 -11.15
C PRO A 477 -16.46 -3.94 -11.40
N PRO A 478 -16.43 -5.04 -12.18
CA PRO A 478 -17.61 -5.89 -12.37
C PRO A 478 -18.15 -6.50 -11.08
N VAL A 479 -17.28 -6.80 -10.12
CA VAL A 479 -17.66 -7.34 -8.80
C VAL A 479 -18.03 -6.18 -7.88
N THR A 480 -19.31 -5.86 -7.86
CA THR A 480 -19.91 -4.83 -7.00
C THR A 480 -21.19 -5.34 -6.36
N LEU A 481 -21.69 -4.63 -5.35
CA LEU A 481 -22.95 -4.99 -4.70
C LEU A 481 -24.15 -4.99 -5.66
N GLN A 482 -24.17 -4.08 -6.65
CA GLN A 482 -25.22 -4.04 -7.67
C GLN A 482 -25.22 -5.29 -8.55
N ALA A 483 -24.03 -5.77 -8.96
CA ALA A 483 -23.91 -6.96 -9.78
C ALA A 483 -24.26 -8.27 -9.03
N VAL A 484 -24.12 -8.31 -7.73
CA VAL A 484 -24.45 -9.51 -6.91
C VAL A 484 -25.95 -9.56 -6.60
N ARG A 485 -26.66 -8.40 -6.59
CA ARG A 485 -28.10 -8.31 -6.34
C ARG A 485 -28.96 -8.41 -7.63
N SER A 486 -28.34 -8.34 -8.81
CA SER A 486 -28.98 -8.53 -10.13
C SER A 486 -28.93 -10.00 -10.56
#